data_6cf9fd5d696341be59f156777fb1336e
#
_entry.id   6cf9fd5d696341be59f156777fb1336e
#
_cell.length_a   1.000
_cell.length_b   1.000
_cell.length_c   1.000
_cell.angle_alpha   90.00
_cell.angle_beta   90.00
_cell.angle_gamma   90.00
#
_symmetry.space_group_name_H-M   'P 1'
#
loop_
_entity.id
_entity.type
_entity.pdbx_description
1 polymer ?
#
loop_
_entity_poly.entity_id
_entity_poly.type
_entity_poly.pdbx_seq_one_letter_code
_entity_poly.pdbx_strand_id
1 'polypeptide(L)'
;MPEQTRQFVDTNILVYAFDVTAGQKRERSAALLRQLWVDHAGCVSVQVLLEFYVAASRRLRVGDTDIRRCVEDYGAWFVHSPSFQDVVEAVDLHQRREISVWDAMIIQSARRMGCLTVWSEDLQHGGTYDGVQVRNPFVAPTAQSSAHS
;
A
#
# COMPACT_ATOMS: atom_id res chain seq x y z
N MET A 1 21.83 0.10 -15.22
CA MET A 1 20.52 0.71 -14.96
C MET A 1 20.16 0.50 -13.51
N PRO A 2 19.81 1.55 -12.80
CA PRO A 2 19.32 1.35 -11.44
C PRO A 2 18.05 0.50 -11.48
N GLU A 3 17.94 -0.44 -10.58
CA GLU A 3 16.70 -1.18 -10.43
C GLU A 3 15.60 -0.22 -9.98
N GLN A 4 14.43 -0.36 -10.58
CA GLN A 4 13.28 0.42 -10.14
C GLN A 4 12.92 0.00 -8.72
N THR A 5 12.82 0.98 -7.84
CA THR A 5 12.50 0.74 -6.45
C THR A 5 11.04 0.32 -6.33
N ARG A 6 10.80 -0.88 -5.78
CA ARG A 6 9.46 -1.37 -5.50
C ARG A 6 8.82 -0.51 -4.43
N GLN A 7 7.53 -0.23 -4.58
CA GLN A 7 6.75 0.54 -3.64
C GLN A 7 5.50 -0.24 -3.26
N PHE A 8 5.28 -0.36 -1.97
CA PHE A 8 4.15 -1.10 -1.44
C PHE A 8 2.93 -0.19 -1.30
N VAL A 9 1.75 -0.70 -1.62
CA VAL A 9 0.51 0.07 -1.55
C VAL A 9 -0.45 -0.60 -0.59
N ASP A 10 -0.94 0.17 0.39
CA ASP A 10 -1.93 -0.27 1.35
C ASP A 10 -3.34 -0.29 0.73
N THR A 11 -4.23 -1.04 1.35
CA THR A 11 -5.60 -1.32 0.89
C THR A 11 -6.40 -0.07 0.55
N ASN A 12 -6.35 0.96 1.40
CA ASN A 12 -7.18 2.16 1.22
C ASN A 12 -6.89 2.87 -0.09
N ILE A 13 -5.62 2.89 -0.50
CA ILE A 13 -5.23 3.53 -1.76
C ILE A 13 -5.88 2.80 -2.94
N LEU A 14 -5.91 1.48 -2.90
CA LEU A 14 -6.56 0.69 -3.94
C LEU A 14 -8.06 0.97 -4.01
N VAL A 15 -8.70 1.06 -2.85
CA VAL A 15 -10.16 1.33 -2.79
C VAL A 15 -10.48 2.72 -3.32
N TYR A 16 -9.75 3.75 -2.89
CA TYR A 16 -9.99 5.12 -3.33
C TYR A 16 -9.90 5.28 -4.83
N ALA A 17 -9.00 4.57 -5.49
CA ALA A 17 -8.82 4.67 -6.93
C ALA A 17 -10.09 4.31 -7.72
N PHE A 18 -10.98 3.52 -7.14
CA PHE A 18 -12.23 3.08 -7.77
C PHE A 18 -13.47 3.72 -7.15
N ASP A 19 -13.31 4.52 -6.09
CA ASP A 19 -14.44 5.11 -5.37
C ASP A 19 -14.78 6.48 -5.95
N VAL A 20 -15.85 6.53 -6.75
CA VAL A 20 -16.29 7.77 -7.40
C VAL A 20 -16.70 8.86 -6.42
N THR A 21 -16.95 8.51 -5.16
CA THR A 21 -17.32 9.48 -4.10
C THR A 21 -16.11 10.06 -3.37
N ALA A 22 -14.92 9.56 -3.64
CA ALA A 22 -13.73 9.93 -2.87
C ALA A 22 -13.06 11.25 -3.31
N GLY A 23 -13.54 11.88 -4.38
CA GLY A 23 -13.04 13.18 -4.84
C GLY A 23 -11.56 13.16 -5.19
N GLN A 24 -10.78 14.08 -4.58
CA GLN A 24 -9.34 14.18 -4.85
C GLN A 24 -8.56 12.93 -4.44
N LYS A 25 -9.01 12.21 -3.43
CA LYS A 25 -8.36 10.97 -3.03
C LYS A 25 -8.42 9.94 -4.14
N ARG A 26 -9.54 9.87 -4.87
CA ARG A 26 -9.66 9.00 -6.03
C ARG A 26 -8.64 9.38 -7.11
N GLU A 27 -8.57 10.66 -7.43
CA GLU A 27 -7.67 11.14 -8.49
C GLU A 27 -6.20 10.89 -8.16
N ARG A 28 -5.80 11.20 -6.94
CA ARG A 28 -4.42 10.99 -6.48
C ARG A 28 -4.06 9.51 -6.39
N SER A 29 -4.97 8.69 -5.89
CA SER A 29 -4.77 7.24 -5.81
C SER A 29 -4.64 6.64 -7.21
N ALA A 30 -5.55 7.00 -8.12
CA ALA A 30 -5.51 6.50 -9.50
C ALA A 30 -4.23 6.91 -10.20
N ALA A 31 -3.77 8.15 -10.01
CA ALA A 31 -2.52 8.63 -10.61
C ALA A 31 -1.31 7.85 -10.08
N LEU A 32 -1.25 7.63 -8.76
CA LEU A 32 -0.18 6.85 -8.13
C LEU A 32 -0.15 5.42 -8.67
N LEU A 33 -1.29 4.75 -8.69
CA LEU A 33 -1.36 3.36 -9.17
C LEU A 33 -0.97 3.25 -10.63
N ARG A 34 -1.40 4.20 -11.45
CA ARG A 34 -1.05 4.25 -12.86
C ARG A 34 0.46 4.39 -13.06
N GLN A 35 1.09 5.26 -12.26
CA GLN A 35 2.55 5.44 -12.31
C GLN A 35 3.27 4.14 -11.93
N LEU A 36 2.80 3.46 -10.89
CA LEU A 36 3.40 2.19 -10.47
C LEU A 36 3.22 1.08 -11.51
N TRP A 37 2.09 1.07 -12.22
CA TRP A 37 1.87 0.16 -13.35
C TRP A 37 2.88 0.41 -14.46
N VAL A 38 3.05 1.68 -14.85
CA VAL A 38 3.98 2.07 -15.92
C VAL A 38 5.41 1.71 -15.55
N ASP A 39 5.80 1.95 -14.31
CA ASP A 39 7.17 1.74 -13.83
C ASP A 39 7.45 0.28 -13.44
N HIS A 40 6.46 -0.59 -13.47
CA HIS A 40 6.57 -1.97 -12.97
C HIS A 40 7.13 -2.02 -11.55
N ALA A 41 6.69 -1.09 -10.70
CA ALA A 41 7.23 -0.89 -9.35
C ALA A 41 6.21 -1.21 -8.24
N GLY A 42 4.97 -1.53 -8.59
CA GLY A 42 3.91 -1.76 -7.62
C GLY A 42 4.07 -3.09 -6.88
N CYS A 43 3.87 -3.04 -5.57
CA CYS A 43 3.92 -4.21 -4.70
C CYS A 43 2.72 -4.20 -3.76
N VAL A 44 2.10 -5.34 -3.57
CA VAL A 44 1.02 -5.57 -2.61
C VAL A 44 1.25 -6.91 -1.92
N SER A 45 0.38 -7.25 -0.98
CA SER A 45 0.38 -8.58 -0.38
C SER A 45 -0.98 -9.26 -0.59
N VAL A 46 -1.02 -10.56 -0.38
CA VAL A 46 -2.29 -11.31 -0.43
C VAL A 46 -3.28 -10.78 0.61
N GLN A 47 -2.80 -10.31 1.77
CA GLN A 47 -3.64 -9.65 2.78
C GLN A 47 -4.30 -8.40 2.20
N VAL A 48 -3.51 -7.52 1.57
CA VAL A 48 -4.03 -6.28 0.97
C VAL A 48 -5.08 -6.58 -0.09
N LEU A 49 -4.83 -7.56 -0.94
CA LEU A 49 -5.78 -7.92 -2.00
C LEU A 49 -7.09 -8.44 -1.42
N LEU A 50 -7.01 -9.24 -0.35
CA LEU A 50 -8.21 -9.76 0.33
C LEU A 50 -8.99 -8.64 1.00
N GLU A 51 -8.31 -7.73 1.69
CA GLU A 51 -8.94 -6.57 2.31
C GLU A 51 -9.57 -5.65 1.26
N PHE A 52 -8.88 -5.47 0.12
CA PHE A 52 -9.41 -4.71 -1.00
C PHE A 52 -10.73 -5.31 -1.50
N TYR A 53 -10.77 -6.63 -1.72
CA TYR A 53 -11.98 -7.29 -2.17
C TYR A 53 -13.14 -7.05 -1.20
N VAL A 54 -12.90 -7.24 0.09
CA VAL A 54 -13.94 -7.06 1.13
C VAL A 54 -14.42 -5.61 1.17
N ALA A 55 -13.50 -4.65 1.18
CA ALA A 55 -13.85 -3.22 1.26
C ALA A 55 -14.56 -2.76 0.00
N ALA A 56 -14.09 -3.17 -1.18
CA ALA A 56 -14.68 -2.80 -2.46
C ALA A 56 -16.10 -3.36 -2.60
N SER A 57 -16.32 -4.60 -2.15
CA SER A 57 -17.64 -5.24 -2.20
C SER A 57 -18.68 -4.50 -1.35
N ARG A 58 -18.23 -3.84 -0.27
CA ARG A 58 -19.12 -3.11 0.63
C ARG A 58 -19.35 -1.66 0.22
N ARG A 59 -18.31 -1.00 -0.31
CA ARG A 59 -18.31 0.46 -0.52
C ARG A 59 -18.55 0.87 -1.96
N LEU A 60 -18.10 0.04 -2.91
CA LEU A 60 -18.20 0.38 -4.32
C LEU A 60 -19.47 -0.22 -4.91
N ARG A 61 -20.14 0.58 -5.75
CA ARG A 61 -21.31 0.10 -6.49
C ARG A 61 -20.87 -0.56 -7.80
N VAL A 62 -19.93 -1.48 -7.67
CA VAL A 62 -19.35 -2.23 -8.79
C VAL A 62 -19.68 -3.70 -8.56
N GLY A 63 -19.98 -4.44 -9.61
CA GLY A 63 -20.33 -5.84 -9.50
C GLY A 63 -19.15 -6.69 -8.99
N ASP A 64 -19.45 -7.76 -8.28
CA ASP A 64 -18.44 -8.66 -7.72
C ASP A 64 -17.49 -9.23 -8.77
N THR A 65 -17.98 -9.45 -9.99
CA THR A 65 -17.17 -9.93 -11.11
C THR A 65 -16.09 -8.91 -11.49
N ASP A 66 -16.43 -7.62 -11.49
CA ASP A 66 -15.48 -6.56 -11.84
C ASP A 66 -14.44 -6.38 -10.73
N ILE A 67 -14.85 -6.51 -9.46
CA ILE A 67 -13.91 -6.45 -8.33
C ILE A 67 -12.94 -7.63 -8.41
N ARG A 68 -13.44 -8.82 -8.69
CA ARG A 68 -12.61 -10.02 -8.86
C ARG A 68 -11.58 -9.81 -9.96
N ARG A 69 -12.00 -9.22 -11.09
CA ARG A 69 -11.08 -8.92 -12.20
C ARG A 69 -9.97 -7.98 -11.77
N CYS A 70 -10.28 -6.95 -10.97
CA CYS A 70 -9.26 -6.05 -10.42
C CYS A 70 -8.26 -6.81 -9.56
N VAL A 71 -8.73 -7.73 -8.71
CA VAL A 71 -7.83 -8.55 -7.89
C VAL A 71 -6.91 -9.40 -8.79
N GLU A 72 -7.48 -10.01 -9.82
CA GLU A 72 -6.70 -10.82 -10.77
C GLU A 72 -5.65 -9.97 -11.49
N ASP A 73 -6.00 -8.74 -11.89
CA ASP A 73 -5.08 -7.84 -12.56
C ASP A 73 -3.88 -7.48 -11.68
N TYR A 74 -4.09 -7.28 -10.37
CA TYR A 74 -3.00 -7.01 -9.44
C TYR A 74 -2.04 -8.19 -9.28
N GLY A 75 -2.40 -9.38 -9.75
CA GLY A 75 -1.48 -10.51 -9.82
C GLY A 75 -0.26 -10.24 -10.70
N ALA A 76 -0.33 -9.23 -11.59
CA ALA A 76 0.82 -8.80 -12.39
C ALA A 76 1.83 -7.96 -11.61
N TRP A 77 1.47 -7.44 -10.44
CA TRP A 77 2.37 -6.74 -9.53
C TRP A 77 3.22 -7.74 -8.74
N PHE A 78 4.18 -7.22 -7.97
CA PHE A 78 4.88 -8.04 -6.98
C PHE A 78 3.90 -8.31 -5.83
N VAL A 79 3.55 -9.58 -5.64
CA VAL A 79 2.57 -9.97 -4.61
C VAL A 79 3.28 -10.79 -3.54
N HIS A 80 3.30 -10.28 -2.31
CA HIS A 80 3.91 -10.96 -1.17
C HIS A 80 2.91 -11.90 -0.51
N SER A 81 3.34 -13.15 -0.29
CA SER A 81 2.60 -14.14 0.51
C SER A 81 3.36 -14.32 1.82
N PRO A 82 2.85 -13.78 2.94
CA PRO A 82 3.55 -13.87 4.22
C PRO A 82 3.72 -15.31 4.68
N SER A 83 4.92 -15.59 5.21
CA SER A 83 5.25 -16.85 5.85
C SER A 83 4.91 -16.82 7.34
N PHE A 84 5.02 -17.97 8.00
CA PHE A 84 4.91 -18.03 9.47
C PHE A 84 5.91 -17.08 10.12
N GLN A 85 7.15 -17.04 9.63
CA GLN A 85 8.17 -16.15 10.20
C GLN A 85 7.81 -14.68 10.03
N ASP A 86 7.16 -14.31 8.93
CA ASP A 86 6.67 -12.95 8.72
C ASP A 86 5.62 -12.57 9.78
N VAL A 87 4.76 -13.51 10.17
CA VAL A 87 3.79 -13.28 11.25
C VAL A 87 4.51 -13.01 12.57
N VAL A 88 5.51 -13.81 12.91
CA VAL A 88 6.30 -13.63 14.14
C VAL A 88 6.97 -12.25 14.15
N GLU A 89 7.58 -11.85 13.05
CA GLU A 89 8.25 -10.55 12.93
C GLU A 89 7.26 -9.39 12.98
N ALA A 90 6.07 -9.55 12.41
CA ALA A 90 5.02 -8.53 12.49
C ALA A 90 4.53 -8.35 13.92
N VAL A 91 4.34 -9.46 14.66
CA VAL A 91 3.96 -9.39 16.07
C VAL A 91 5.06 -8.69 16.89
N ASP A 92 6.32 -9.00 16.62
CA ASP A 92 7.45 -8.34 17.27
C ASP A 92 7.44 -6.83 17.01
N LEU A 93 7.26 -6.41 15.77
CA LEU A 93 7.18 -5.00 15.41
C LEU A 93 6.02 -4.31 16.11
N HIS A 94 4.84 -4.95 16.13
CA HIS A 94 3.67 -4.44 16.82
C HIS A 94 3.97 -4.22 18.32
N GLN A 95 4.67 -5.16 18.96
CA GLN A 95 5.01 -5.04 20.39
C GLN A 95 6.05 -3.96 20.67
N ARG A 96 6.96 -3.69 19.74
CA ARG A 96 8.01 -2.66 19.89
C ARG A 96 7.52 -1.26 19.53
N ARG A 97 6.52 -1.15 18.68
CA ARG A 97 6.02 0.12 18.15
C ARG A 97 4.52 0.22 18.40
N GLU A 98 4.01 1.44 18.45
CA GLU A 98 2.58 1.67 18.70
C GLU A 98 1.78 1.65 17.41
N ILE A 99 1.75 0.51 16.73
CA ILE A 99 0.94 0.29 15.53
C ILE A 99 0.17 -1.03 15.69
N SER A 100 -0.94 -1.17 14.97
CA SER A 100 -1.72 -2.40 15.00
C SER A 100 -0.91 -3.56 14.42
N VAL A 101 -1.27 -4.79 14.77
CA VAL A 101 -0.61 -5.96 14.21
C VAL A 101 -0.82 -6.05 12.69
N TRP A 102 -1.97 -5.57 12.21
CA TRP A 102 -2.28 -5.56 10.78
C TRP A 102 -1.39 -4.58 10.02
N ASP A 103 -1.18 -3.37 10.60
CA ASP A 103 -0.26 -2.39 10.03
C ASP A 103 1.18 -2.89 10.12
N ALA A 104 1.54 -3.57 11.20
CA ALA A 104 2.86 -4.18 11.33
C ALA A 104 3.10 -5.23 10.23
N MET A 105 2.07 -6.00 9.87
CA MET A 105 2.19 -6.97 8.78
C MET A 105 2.39 -6.27 7.43
N ILE A 106 1.73 -5.12 7.19
CA ILE A 106 1.95 -4.32 5.98
C ILE A 106 3.43 -3.92 5.89
N ILE A 107 3.98 -3.38 6.97
CA ILE A 107 5.39 -2.99 7.04
C ILE A 107 6.30 -4.20 6.81
N GLN A 108 6.01 -5.32 7.44
CA GLN A 108 6.79 -6.55 7.30
C GLN A 108 6.79 -7.06 5.85
N SER A 109 5.62 -7.05 5.20
CA SER A 109 5.51 -7.45 3.79
C SER A 109 6.33 -6.55 2.89
N ALA A 110 6.23 -5.22 3.10
CA ALA A 110 7.00 -4.26 2.33
C ALA A 110 8.50 -4.50 2.49
N ARG A 111 8.96 -4.72 3.73
CA ARG A 111 10.36 -4.99 4.02
C ARG A 111 10.86 -6.25 3.33
N ARG A 112 10.08 -7.32 3.39
CA ARG A 112 10.45 -8.60 2.77
C ARG A 112 10.53 -8.50 1.25
N MET A 113 9.73 -7.65 0.64
CA MET A 113 9.74 -7.43 -0.80
C MET A 113 10.78 -6.40 -1.26
N GLY A 114 11.56 -5.87 -0.32
CA GLY A 114 12.59 -4.89 -0.65
C GLY A 114 12.05 -3.48 -0.90
N CYS A 115 10.83 -3.20 -0.45
CA CYS A 115 10.23 -1.88 -0.60
C CYS A 115 10.78 -0.94 0.48
N LEU A 116 11.23 0.25 0.08
CA LEU A 116 11.63 1.30 1.01
C LEU A 116 10.46 2.23 1.35
N THR A 117 9.38 2.15 0.60
CA THR A 117 8.21 3.01 0.75
C THR A 117 6.93 2.18 0.84
N VAL A 118 6.07 2.55 1.79
CA VAL A 118 4.67 2.10 1.87
C VAL A 118 3.78 3.33 1.71
N TRP A 119 2.89 3.28 0.72
CA TRP A 119 1.86 4.28 0.54
C TRP A 119 0.65 3.89 1.37
N SER A 120 0.32 4.70 2.37
CA SER A 120 -0.78 4.42 3.30
C SER A 120 -1.34 5.71 3.88
N GLU A 121 -2.66 5.74 4.11
CA GLU A 121 -3.33 6.82 4.83
C GLU A 121 -3.38 6.53 6.34
N ASP A 122 -3.40 5.26 6.72
CA ASP A 122 -3.65 4.84 8.10
C ASP A 122 -2.42 4.97 9.00
N LEU A 123 -1.24 4.77 8.45
CA LEU A 123 0.01 4.88 9.19
C LEU A 123 0.48 6.34 9.20
N GLN A 124 1.30 6.70 10.18
CA GLN A 124 1.79 8.07 10.31
C GLN A 124 2.68 8.45 9.12
N HIS A 125 2.28 9.49 8.40
CA HIS A 125 3.07 10.03 7.29
C HIS A 125 4.46 10.45 7.77
N GLY A 126 5.48 10.03 7.04
CA GLY A 126 6.87 10.31 7.37
C GLY A 126 7.48 9.40 8.40
N GLY A 127 6.68 8.51 9.02
CA GLY A 127 7.20 7.51 9.95
C GLY A 127 8.07 6.48 9.26
N THR A 128 9.11 6.01 9.96
CA THR A 128 9.99 4.96 9.47
C THR A 128 9.95 3.77 10.42
N TYR A 129 9.71 2.59 9.86
CA TYR A 129 9.60 1.33 10.62
C TYR A 129 10.53 0.32 9.98
N ASP A 130 11.58 -0.07 10.70
CA ASP A 130 12.55 -1.08 10.24
C ASP A 130 13.07 -0.78 8.82
N GLY A 131 13.34 0.50 8.52
CA GLY A 131 13.86 0.93 7.24
C GLY A 131 12.81 1.23 6.17
N VAL A 132 11.53 1.02 6.46
CA VAL A 132 10.43 1.30 5.54
C VAL A 132 9.79 2.64 5.91
N GLN A 133 9.76 3.56 4.96
CA GLN A 133 9.14 4.88 5.15
C GLN A 133 7.69 4.85 4.73
N VAL A 134 6.82 5.41 5.57
CA VAL A 134 5.40 5.58 5.25
C VAL A 134 5.20 6.92 4.55
N ARG A 135 4.47 6.90 3.45
CA ARG A 135 4.06 8.09 2.71
C ARG A 135 2.55 8.08 2.54
N ASN A 136 1.94 9.22 2.85
CA ASN A 136 0.51 9.44 2.59
C ASN A 136 0.37 10.25 1.30
N PRO A 137 -0.25 9.70 0.25
CA PRO A 137 -0.33 10.40 -1.04
C PRO A 137 -1.26 11.61 -1.01
N PHE A 138 -2.03 11.78 0.06
CA PHE A 138 -3.01 12.87 0.20
C PHE A 138 -2.47 14.07 0.98
N VAL A 139 -1.28 13.92 1.57
CA VAL A 139 -0.63 14.99 2.32
C VAL A 139 0.32 15.74 1.39
N ALA A 140 0.23 17.06 1.38
CA ALA A 140 1.14 17.88 0.59
C ALA A 140 2.59 17.69 1.05
N PRO A 141 3.60 17.82 0.15
CA PRO A 141 5.00 17.78 0.54
C PRO A 141 5.26 18.81 1.64
N THR A 142 6.04 18.41 2.64
CA THR A 142 6.38 19.33 3.74
C THR A 142 7.37 20.39 3.25
N ALA A 143 7.37 21.55 3.93
CA ALA A 143 8.32 22.63 3.62
C ALA A 143 9.77 22.16 3.73
N GLN A 144 10.04 21.16 4.58
CA GLN A 144 11.38 20.59 4.76
C GLN A 144 11.87 19.84 3.52
N SER A 145 10.98 19.12 2.84
CA SER A 145 11.39 18.40 1.63
C SER A 145 11.71 19.36 0.48
N SER A 146 11.09 20.52 0.42
CA SER A 146 11.41 21.53 -0.59
C SER A 146 12.66 22.35 -0.24
N ALA A 147 13.03 22.45 1.04
CA ALA A 147 14.19 23.20 1.49
C ALA A 147 15.52 22.44 1.27
N HIS A 148 15.45 21.14 1.03
CA HIS A 148 16.62 20.27 0.84
C HIS A 148 16.87 19.94 -0.63
N SER A 149 16.07 20.49 -1.50
CA SER A 149 16.22 20.30 -2.94
C SER A 149 17.35 21.16 -3.52
#